data_da007ea30dacf2ed4514d71d1dedb6b3
#
_entry.id   da007ea30dacf2ed4514d71d1dedb6b3
#
_cell.length_a   1.000
_cell.length_b   1.000
_cell.length_c   1.000
_cell.angle_alpha   90.00
_cell.angle_beta   90.00
_cell.angle_gamma   90.00
#
_symmetry.space_group_name_H-M   'P 1'
#
loop_
_entity.id
_entity.type
_entity.pdbx_description
1 polymer ?
#
loop_
_entity_poly.entity_id
_entity_poly.type
_entity_poly.pdbx_seq_one_letter_code
_entity_poly.pdbx_strand_id
1 'polypeptide(L)'
;MTGGAAPACGPSSLKPLFRCKVLKPPRHLVPPQERIVTHPPIDVVAGIIRRDDGRLLISQRLADDTLGGYWEFPGGKVEPGEELKAALHRELAEELGIETEIGAEVHRIVHAYPDRDVRLYFFEVRVLSGEPQKLEVADLRWVTVAELMDYQFPEADLPLLEQLRGAR
;
A
#
# COMPACT_ATOMS: atom_id res chain seq x y z
N MET A 1 -78.64 -41.05 -33.81
CA MET A 1 -79.45 -40.50 -32.78
C MET A 1 -78.45 -39.98 -31.71
N THR A 2 -78.41 -38.70 -31.61
CA THR A 2 -77.90 -37.87 -30.53
C THR A 2 -76.50 -38.13 -30.01
N GLY A 3 -75.54 -37.49 -30.66
CA GLY A 3 -74.18 -37.27 -30.14
C GLY A 3 -74.11 -36.00 -29.29
N GLY A 4 -73.63 -36.13 -28.08
CA GLY A 4 -73.30 -34.98 -27.20
C GLY A 4 -71.82 -34.63 -27.27
N ALA A 5 -71.57 -33.44 -27.76
CA ALA A 5 -70.20 -32.89 -27.75
C ALA A 5 -69.88 -32.27 -26.39
N ALA A 6 -68.76 -32.65 -25.78
CA ALA A 6 -68.22 -32.01 -24.59
C ALA A 6 -67.36 -30.80 -24.99
N PRO A 7 -67.38 -29.71 -24.25
CA PRO A 7 -66.55 -28.53 -24.55
C PRO A 7 -65.09 -28.72 -24.10
N ALA A 8 -64.17 -28.27 -24.94
CA ALA A 8 -62.77 -28.23 -24.71
C ALA A 8 -62.42 -27.19 -23.63
N CYS A 9 -61.68 -27.62 -22.61
CA CYS A 9 -61.13 -26.78 -21.62
C CYS A 9 -59.73 -26.28 -22.12
N GLY A 10 -59.59 -24.96 -22.32
CA GLY A 10 -58.35 -24.33 -22.76
C GLY A 10 -57.28 -24.34 -21.68
N PRO A 11 -56.02 -24.38 -22.07
CA PRO A 11 -54.93 -24.38 -21.08
C PRO A 11 -54.73 -23.01 -20.44
N SER A 12 -54.84 -22.96 -19.11
CA SER A 12 -54.52 -21.82 -18.30
C SER A 12 -53.05 -21.51 -18.39
N SER A 13 -52.76 -20.29 -18.82
CA SER A 13 -51.44 -19.70 -18.90
C SER A 13 -50.89 -19.43 -17.50
N LEU A 14 -50.11 -20.37 -16.93
CA LEU A 14 -49.31 -20.14 -15.73
C LEU A 14 -47.98 -19.56 -16.17
N LYS A 15 -47.79 -18.24 -15.95
CA LYS A 15 -46.53 -17.56 -16.07
C LYS A 15 -45.60 -18.04 -14.93
N PRO A 16 -44.33 -18.47 -15.21
CA PRO A 16 -43.40 -18.77 -14.15
C PRO A 16 -42.81 -17.46 -13.62
N LEU A 17 -43.26 -17.02 -12.45
CA LEU A 17 -42.70 -15.94 -11.65
C LEU A 17 -41.64 -16.52 -10.73
N PHE A 18 -40.47 -16.90 -11.24
CA PHE A 18 -39.27 -17.00 -10.42
C PHE A 18 -38.05 -16.59 -11.26
N ARG A 19 -37.86 -15.27 -11.33
CA ARG A 19 -36.56 -14.71 -11.72
C ARG A 19 -35.61 -14.92 -10.56
N CYS A 20 -34.88 -16.04 -10.56
CA CYS A 20 -33.80 -16.30 -9.62
C CYS A 20 -32.79 -15.20 -9.80
N LYS A 21 -32.78 -14.18 -8.90
CA LYS A 21 -31.69 -13.23 -8.78
C LYS A 21 -30.49 -14.04 -8.31
N VAL A 22 -29.55 -14.33 -9.21
CA VAL A 22 -28.25 -14.83 -8.84
C VAL A 22 -27.62 -13.75 -7.97
N LEU A 23 -27.70 -13.94 -6.65
CA LEU A 23 -26.96 -13.13 -5.69
C LEU A 23 -25.47 -13.36 -5.96
N LYS A 24 -24.76 -12.32 -6.38
CA LYS A 24 -23.31 -12.37 -6.42
C LYS A 24 -22.81 -12.78 -5.04
N PRO A 25 -21.95 -13.80 -4.92
CA PRO A 25 -21.42 -14.19 -3.62
C PRO A 25 -20.68 -12.99 -3.00
N PRO A 26 -20.75 -12.82 -1.67
CA PRO A 26 -20.03 -11.75 -1.00
C PRO A 26 -18.54 -11.88 -1.29
N ARG A 27 -17.83 -10.77 -1.50
CA ARG A 27 -16.43 -10.73 -1.95
C ARG A 27 -15.46 -11.57 -1.11
N HIS A 28 -15.79 -11.86 0.14
CA HIS A 28 -14.97 -12.66 1.06
C HIS A 28 -15.08 -14.20 0.85
N LEU A 29 -15.97 -14.67 -0.04
CA LEU A 29 -16.12 -16.10 -0.37
C LEU A 29 -15.44 -16.47 -1.69
N VAL A 30 -14.76 -15.55 -2.35
CA VAL A 30 -13.90 -15.89 -3.48
C VAL A 30 -12.67 -16.56 -2.89
N PRO A 31 -12.40 -17.86 -3.17
CA PRO A 31 -11.16 -18.48 -2.71
C PRO A 31 -9.99 -17.66 -3.23
N PRO A 32 -8.91 -17.50 -2.45
CA PRO A 32 -7.73 -16.82 -2.92
C PRO A 32 -7.29 -17.50 -4.22
N GLN A 33 -7.40 -16.79 -5.35
CA GLN A 33 -6.80 -17.29 -6.59
C GLN A 33 -5.32 -17.43 -6.29
N GLU A 34 -4.76 -18.61 -6.56
CA GLU A 34 -3.32 -18.82 -6.47
C GLU A 34 -2.65 -17.77 -7.36
N ARG A 35 -2.11 -16.74 -6.72
CA ARG A 35 -1.43 -15.67 -7.40
C ARG A 35 -0.08 -16.20 -7.88
N ILE A 36 0.09 -16.26 -9.19
CA ILE A 36 1.38 -16.62 -9.78
C ILE A 36 2.29 -15.40 -9.58
N VAL A 37 3.15 -15.46 -8.57
CA VAL A 37 4.22 -14.47 -8.37
C VAL A 37 5.32 -14.77 -9.39
N THR A 38 5.47 -13.91 -10.37
CA THR A 38 6.39 -14.12 -11.50
C THR A 38 7.80 -13.58 -11.23
N HIS A 39 7.93 -12.73 -10.22
CA HIS A 39 9.21 -12.11 -9.85
C HIS A 39 9.52 -12.32 -8.38
N PRO A 40 10.81 -12.38 -7.99
CA PRO A 40 11.19 -12.43 -6.58
C PRO A 40 10.70 -11.19 -5.83
N PRO A 41 10.43 -11.30 -4.52
CA PRO A 41 10.07 -10.15 -3.71
C PRO A 41 11.18 -9.10 -3.69
N ILE A 42 10.79 -7.83 -3.58
CA ILE A 42 11.71 -6.70 -3.42
C ILE A 42 11.70 -6.29 -1.94
N ASP A 43 12.88 -6.13 -1.39
CA ASP A 43 13.07 -5.49 -0.09
C ASP A 43 13.24 -3.99 -0.27
N VAL A 44 12.48 -3.22 0.51
CA VAL A 44 12.51 -1.75 0.54
C VAL A 44 12.67 -1.32 1.99
N VAL A 45 13.52 -0.35 2.23
CA VAL A 45 13.77 0.23 3.55
C VAL A 45 13.32 1.69 3.58
N ALA A 46 12.75 2.13 4.69
CA ALA A 46 12.29 3.50 4.87
C ALA A 46 12.60 4.02 6.28
N GLY A 47 12.91 5.30 6.38
CA GLY A 47 13.33 5.95 7.62
C GLY A 47 12.25 6.81 8.24
N ILE A 48 11.90 6.54 9.49
CA ILE A 48 11.08 7.42 10.32
C ILE A 48 12.01 8.45 10.99
N ILE A 49 12.20 9.55 10.30
CA ILE A 49 13.04 10.67 10.79
C ILE A 49 12.14 11.63 11.54
N ARG A 50 12.43 11.84 12.82
CA ARG A 50 11.67 12.73 13.70
C ARG A 50 12.51 13.90 14.16
N ARG A 51 11.95 15.11 14.04
CA ARG A 51 12.52 16.34 14.59
C ARG A 51 12.14 16.48 16.07
N ASP A 52 12.86 17.32 16.83
CA ASP A 52 12.61 17.57 18.25
C ASP A 52 11.21 18.10 18.56
N ASP A 53 10.59 18.80 17.61
CA ASP A 53 9.20 19.27 17.71
C ASP A 53 8.15 18.18 17.43
N GLY A 54 8.59 16.93 17.19
CA GLY A 54 7.75 15.77 16.92
C GLY A 54 7.30 15.60 15.48
N ARG A 55 7.66 16.50 14.57
CA ARG A 55 7.36 16.39 13.14
C ARG A 55 8.17 15.28 12.49
N LEU A 56 7.56 14.65 11.50
CA LEU A 56 8.15 13.59 10.67
C LEU A 56 8.57 14.17 9.32
N LEU A 57 9.69 13.69 8.82
CA LEU A 57 10.12 13.99 7.45
C LEU A 57 9.44 13.03 6.49
N ILE A 58 8.86 13.59 5.44
CA ILE A 58 8.36 12.85 4.27
C ILE A 58 8.97 13.42 3.00
N SER A 59 9.17 12.56 2.01
CA SER A 59 9.70 12.90 0.69
C SER A 59 8.64 12.65 -0.39
N GLN A 60 8.72 13.40 -1.48
CA GLN A 60 7.88 13.19 -2.65
C GLN A 60 8.69 12.54 -3.77
N ARG A 61 8.17 11.46 -4.34
CA ARG A 61 8.78 10.73 -5.45
C ARG A 61 8.87 11.60 -6.70
N LEU A 62 9.95 11.44 -7.46
CA LEU A 62 10.11 12.09 -8.76
C LEU A 62 8.97 11.69 -9.71
N ALA A 63 8.59 12.58 -10.60
CA ALA A 63 7.45 12.37 -11.50
C ALA A 63 7.61 11.16 -12.44
N ASP A 64 8.85 10.83 -12.79
CA ASP A 64 9.18 9.73 -13.71
C ASP A 64 9.33 8.38 -12.99
N ASP A 65 9.23 8.35 -11.66
CA ASP A 65 9.30 7.13 -10.86
C ASP A 65 7.97 6.35 -10.86
N THR A 66 8.06 5.08 -10.45
CA THR A 66 6.86 4.30 -10.09
C THR A 66 6.13 5.01 -8.96
N LEU A 67 4.83 5.28 -9.13
CA LEU A 67 4.04 6.11 -8.20
C LEU A 67 4.59 7.55 -8.07
N GLY A 68 5.05 8.13 -9.18
CA GLY A 68 5.55 9.51 -9.20
C GLY A 68 4.55 10.50 -8.62
N GLY A 69 5.04 11.45 -7.81
CA GLY A 69 4.23 12.43 -7.11
C GLY A 69 3.60 11.96 -5.79
N TYR A 70 3.65 10.66 -5.47
CA TYR A 70 3.25 10.16 -4.15
C TYR A 70 4.28 10.57 -3.09
N TRP A 71 3.80 10.68 -1.86
CA TRP A 71 4.62 10.95 -0.68
C TRP A 71 4.96 9.64 0.02
N GLU A 72 6.13 9.57 0.60
CA GLU A 72 6.62 8.39 1.31
C GLU A 72 7.55 8.79 2.45
N PHE A 73 7.89 7.84 3.31
CA PHE A 73 9.03 7.99 4.21
C PHE A 73 10.30 7.77 3.38
N PRO A 74 11.34 8.66 3.51
CA PRO A 74 12.54 8.57 2.70
C PRO A 74 13.26 7.23 2.85
N GLY A 75 13.79 6.71 1.76
CA GLY A 75 14.43 5.41 1.68
C GLY A 75 14.29 4.78 0.30
N GLY A 76 14.72 3.54 0.14
CA GLY A 76 14.72 2.93 -1.17
C GLY A 76 14.91 1.42 -1.17
N LYS A 77 15.34 0.87 -2.32
CA LYS A 77 15.49 -0.56 -2.52
C LYS A 77 16.77 -1.08 -1.89
N VAL A 78 16.68 -2.26 -1.29
CA VAL A 78 17.85 -3.00 -0.82
C VAL A 78 18.53 -3.67 -2.01
N GLU A 79 19.83 -3.47 -2.18
CA GLU A 79 20.61 -4.13 -3.20
C GLU A 79 20.89 -5.61 -2.86
N PRO A 80 21.16 -6.47 -3.85
CA PRO A 80 21.45 -7.86 -3.60
C PRO A 80 22.65 -8.05 -2.66
N GLY A 81 22.42 -8.69 -1.52
CA GLY A 81 23.45 -8.95 -0.51
C GLY A 81 23.73 -7.79 0.45
N GLU A 82 23.00 -6.70 0.34
CA GLU A 82 23.11 -5.54 1.24
C GLU A 82 22.33 -5.78 2.53
N GLU A 83 22.84 -5.30 3.66
CA GLU A 83 22.10 -5.26 4.92
C GLU A 83 21.04 -4.15 4.91
N LEU A 84 19.88 -4.41 5.54
CA LEU A 84 18.76 -3.45 5.56
C LEU A 84 19.15 -2.07 6.09
N LYS A 85 19.90 -2.02 7.19
CA LYS A 85 20.31 -0.74 7.78
C LYS A 85 21.36 -0.03 6.94
N ALA A 86 22.25 -0.78 6.28
CA ALA A 86 23.24 -0.21 5.38
C ALA A 86 22.56 0.39 4.14
N ALA A 87 21.58 -0.32 3.57
CA ALA A 87 20.76 0.18 2.48
C ALA A 87 20.08 1.50 2.85
N LEU A 88 19.41 1.55 4.01
CA LEU A 88 18.75 2.76 4.44
C LEU A 88 19.72 3.93 4.65
N HIS A 89 20.89 3.68 5.25
CA HIS A 89 21.91 4.70 5.41
C HIS A 89 22.37 5.25 4.05
N ARG A 90 22.65 4.37 3.08
CA ARG A 90 23.03 4.74 1.71
C ARG A 90 21.96 5.58 1.03
N GLU A 91 20.70 5.11 1.01
CA GLU A 91 19.58 5.81 0.38
C GLU A 91 19.36 7.21 0.98
N LEU A 92 19.42 7.36 2.31
CA LEU A 92 19.27 8.66 2.96
C LEU A 92 20.43 9.61 2.66
N ALA A 93 21.63 9.09 2.46
CA ALA A 93 22.76 9.90 2.02
C ALA A 93 22.61 10.35 0.54
N GLU A 94 22.16 9.47 -0.34
CA GLU A 94 21.95 9.74 -1.76
C GLU A 94 20.77 10.69 -1.99
N GLU A 95 19.61 10.41 -1.40
CA GLU A 95 18.39 11.20 -1.60
C GLU A 95 18.40 12.56 -0.88
N LEU A 96 18.98 12.59 0.33
CA LEU A 96 18.84 13.75 1.24
C LEU A 96 20.15 14.40 1.63
N GLY A 97 21.30 13.78 1.39
CA GLY A 97 22.61 14.30 1.75
C GLY A 97 22.86 14.38 3.26
N ILE A 98 22.29 13.47 4.04
CA ILE A 98 22.39 13.43 5.50
C ILE A 98 23.15 12.20 5.99
N GLU A 99 23.89 12.38 7.09
CA GLU A 99 24.49 11.28 7.84
C GLU A 99 23.54 10.82 8.95
N THR A 100 23.35 9.52 9.08
CA THR A 100 22.32 8.97 9.95
C THR A 100 22.79 7.82 10.82
N GLU A 101 22.15 7.66 11.97
CA GLU A 101 22.16 6.45 12.77
C GLU A 101 20.83 5.73 12.62
N ILE A 102 20.88 4.49 12.14
CA ILE A 102 19.68 3.66 11.94
C ILE A 102 19.38 2.87 13.21
N GLY A 103 18.26 3.20 13.83
CA GLY A 103 17.81 2.64 15.09
C GLY A 103 17.10 1.29 14.95
N ALA A 104 16.03 1.12 15.73
CA ALA A 104 15.22 -0.11 15.75
C ALA A 104 14.27 -0.17 14.55
N GLU A 105 13.96 -1.39 14.09
CA GLU A 105 12.84 -1.63 13.20
C GLU A 105 11.53 -1.39 13.98
N VAL A 106 10.70 -0.50 13.49
CA VAL A 106 9.44 -0.11 14.15
C VAL A 106 8.22 -0.74 13.50
N HIS A 107 8.33 -1.08 12.21
CA HIS A 107 7.25 -1.71 11.48
C HIS A 107 7.76 -2.50 10.27
N ARG A 108 7.01 -3.54 9.90
CA ARG A 108 7.28 -4.34 8.70
C ARG A 108 5.96 -4.66 8.01
N ILE A 109 5.93 -4.46 6.70
CA ILE A 109 4.76 -4.72 5.85
C ILE A 109 5.19 -5.62 4.70
N VAL A 110 4.35 -6.59 4.36
CA VAL A 110 4.42 -7.30 3.08
C VAL A 110 3.21 -6.91 2.27
N HIS A 111 3.45 -6.20 1.18
CA HIS A 111 2.39 -5.78 0.26
C HIS A 111 2.48 -6.58 -1.04
N ALA A 112 1.35 -7.16 -1.44
CA ALA A 112 1.24 -8.03 -2.59
C ALA A 112 0.77 -7.23 -3.81
N TYR A 113 1.69 -6.86 -4.70
CA TYR A 113 1.35 -6.34 -6.03
C TYR A 113 1.01 -7.49 -7.00
N PRO A 114 0.34 -7.22 -8.14
CA PRO A 114 -0.07 -8.29 -9.06
C PRO A 114 1.06 -9.17 -9.58
N ASP A 115 2.25 -8.63 -9.74
CA ASP A 115 3.42 -9.28 -10.34
C ASP A 115 4.47 -9.73 -9.32
N ARG A 116 4.52 -9.09 -8.13
CA ARG A 116 5.50 -9.41 -7.09
C ARG A 116 5.06 -8.93 -5.71
N ASP A 117 5.72 -9.45 -4.69
CA ASP A 117 5.63 -8.95 -3.32
C ASP A 117 6.68 -7.88 -3.06
N VAL A 118 6.32 -6.88 -2.27
CA VAL A 118 7.24 -5.88 -1.72
C VAL A 118 7.25 -6.02 -0.20
N ARG A 119 8.43 -6.16 0.37
CA ARG A 119 8.63 -6.17 1.82
C ARG A 119 9.20 -4.82 2.24
N LEU A 120 8.42 -4.03 2.98
CA LEU A 120 8.83 -2.74 3.49
C LEU A 120 9.26 -2.88 4.94
N TYR A 121 10.42 -2.32 5.26
CA TYR A 121 11.01 -2.30 6.59
C TYR A 121 11.18 -0.85 7.02
N PHE A 122 10.53 -0.46 8.10
CA PHE A 122 10.58 0.90 8.62
C PHE A 122 11.45 0.96 9.88
N PHE A 123 12.40 1.88 9.90
CA PHE A 123 13.34 2.04 10.99
C PHE A 123 13.23 3.43 11.60
N GLU A 124 13.42 3.55 12.91
CA GLU A 124 13.72 4.83 13.52
C GLU A 124 15.06 5.34 13.00
N VAL A 125 15.14 6.63 12.70
CA VAL A 125 16.35 7.25 12.18
C VAL A 125 16.65 8.53 12.93
N ARG A 126 17.90 8.66 13.39
CA ARG A 126 18.46 9.88 13.97
C ARG A 126 19.44 10.50 12.98
N VAL A 127 19.25 11.76 12.63
CA VAL A 127 20.21 12.53 11.84
C VAL A 127 21.40 12.90 12.74
N LEU A 128 22.61 12.52 12.31
CA LEU A 128 23.85 12.81 12.99
C LEU A 128 24.46 14.14 12.52
N SER A 129 24.39 14.39 11.20
CA SER A 129 24.86 15.62 10.59
C SER A 129 24.20 15.86 9.23
N GLY A 130 24.23 17.11 8.77
CA GLY A 130 23.57 17.54 7.53
C GLY A 130 22.13 18.03 7.75
N GLU A 131 21.66 18.85 6.83
CA GLU A 131 20.27 19.25 6.72
C GLU A 131 19.67 18.55 5.50
N PRO A 132 18.50 17.91 5.61
CA PRO A 132 17.87 17.22 4.48
C PRO A 132 17.69 18.13 3.26
N GLN A 133 18.22 17.71 2.12
CA GLN A 133 18.16 18.41 0.84
C GLN A 133 17.41 17.55 -0.18
N LYS A 134 16.85 18.19 -1.20
CA LYS A 134 16.19 17.52 -2.33
C LYS A 134 17.23 17.15 -3.37
N LEU A 135 17.96 16.05 -3.18
CA LEU A 135 18.97 15.59 -4.13
C LEU A 135 18.34 14.68 -5.19
N GLU A 136 17.63 13.64 -4.76
CA GLU A 136 16.97 12.66 -5.63
C GLU A 136 15.46 12.52 -5.35
N VAL A 137 14.84 13.54 -4.75
CA VAL A 137 13.41 13.60 -4.46
C VAL A 137 12.80 14.88 -5.02
N ALA A 138 11.52 14.87 -5.36
CA ALA A 138 10.82 16.03 -5.92
C ALA A 138 10.57 17.12 -4.88
N ASP A 139 10.20 16.74 -3.66
CA ASP A 139 9.95 17.68 -2.56
C ASP A 139 10.17 17.02 -1.18
N LEU A 140 10.29 17.83 -0.15
CA LEU A 140 10.44 17.43 1.26
C LEU A 140 9.50 18.22 2.15
N ARG A 141 8.91 17.58 3.15
CA ARG A 141 8.05 18.22 4.15
C ARG A 141 8.30 17.67 5.54
N TRP A 142 8.30 18.57 6.51
CA TRP A 142 8.20 18.24 7.92
C TRP A 142 6.74 18.37 8.35
N VAL A 143 6.11 17.26 8.67
CA VAL A 143 4.67 17.18 8.95
C VAL A 143 4.39 16.58 10.32
N THR A 144 3.31 16.97 10.93
CA THR A 144 2.80 16.30 12.13
C THR A 144 2.14 14.97 11.73
N VAL A 145 1.98 14.06 12.69
CA VAL A 145 1.26 12.79 12.46
C VAL A 145 -0.18 13.03 11.97
N ALA A 146 -0.82 14.12 12.41
CA ALA A 146 -2.17 14.46 11.97
C ALA A 146 -2.23 14.89 10.50
N GLU A 147 -1.21 15.62 10.05
CA GLU A 147 -1.09 16.11 8.65
C GLU A 147 -0.73 15.01 7.66
N LEU A 148 -0.20 13.84 8.09
CA LEU A 148 0.15 12.75 7.18
C LEU A 148 -1.01 12.34 6.26
N MET A 149 -2.25 12.44 6.73
CA MET A 149 -3.43 12.05 5.95
C MET A 149 -3.82 13.08 4.86
N ASP A 150 -3.21 14.25 4.85
CA ASP A 150 -3.41 15.27 3.82
C ASP A 150 -2.54 14.99 2.57
N TYR A 151 -1.65 14.00 2.67
CA TYR A 151 -0.71 13.61 1.63
C TYR A 151 -1.09 12.25 1.02
N GLN A 152 -0.84 12.08 -0.27
CA GLN A 152 -1.14 10.84 -0.96
C GLN A 152 0.04 9.86 -0.82
N PHE A 153 -0.12 8.84 0.03
CA PHE A 153 0.83 7.76 0.22
C PHE A 153 0.45 6.51 -0.58
N PRO A 154 1.43 5.64 -0.94
CA PRO A 154 1.17 4.31 -1.47
C PRO A 154 0.32 3.48 -0.50
N GLU A 155 -0.48 2.55 -1.05
CA GLU A 155 -1.32 1.65 -0.22
C GLU A 155 -0.50 0.84 0.79
N ALA A 156 0.74 0.50 0.43
CA ALA A 156 1.65 -0.24 1.28
C ALA A 156 2.00 0.49 2.58
N ASP A 157 1.99 1.82 2.60
CA ASP A 157 2.36 2.63 3.78
C ASP A 157 1.18 2.86 4.74
N LEU A 158 -0.06 2.69 4.28
CA LEU A 158 -1.25 3.01 5.07
C LEU A 158 -1.30 2.33 6.46
N PRO A 159 -0.91 1.05 6.63
CA PRO A 159 -0.90 0.42 7.94
C PRO A 159 0.03 1.12 8.95
N LEU A 160 1.19 1.61 8.48
CA LEU A 160 2.11 2.39 9.33
C LEU A 160 1.51 3.74 9.71
N LEU A 161 0.86 4.44 8.77
CA LEU A 161 0.20 5.72 9.06
C LEU A 161 -0.88 5.56 10.12
N GLU A 162 -1.66 4.48 10.07
CA GLU A 162 -2.67 4.16 11.10
C GLU A 162 -2.03 3.87 12.46
N GLN A 163 -0.93 3.11 12.48
CA GLN A 163 -0.17 2.83 13.70
C GLN A 163 0.37 4.12 14.34
N LEU A 164 0.99 5.01 13.54
CA LEU A 164 1.52 6.28 14.03
C LEU A 164 0.43 7.18 14.63
N ARG A 165 -0.78 7.17 14.07
CA ARG A 165 -1.93 7.91 14.60
C ARG A 165 -2.48 7.31 15.89
N GLY A 166 -2.43 5.99 16.05
CA GLY A 166 -2.91 5.29 17.23
C GLY A 166 -1.96 5.32 18.42
N ALA A 167 -0.69 5.59 18.20
CA ALA A 167 0.35 5.71 19.24
C ALA A 167 0.32 7.09 19.93
N ARG A 168 -0.76 7.36 20.68
CA ARG A 168 -0.90 8.56 21.56
C ARG A 168 -0.74 8.17 23.02
#